data_37c9986ecb8df1a2cdc39f8d4c955927
#
_entry.id   37c9986ecb8df1a2cdc39f8d4c955927
#
_cell.length_a   1.000
_cell.length_b   1.000
_cell.length_c   1.000
_cell.angle_alpha   90.00
_cell.angle_beta   90.00
_cell.angle_gamma   90.00
#
_symmetry.space_group_name_H-M   'P 1'
#
loop_
_entity.id
_entity.type
_entity.pdbx_description
1 polymer ?
#
loop_
_entity_poly.entity_id
_entity_poly.type
_entity_poly.pdbx_seq_one_letter_code
_entity_poly.pdbx_strand_id
1 'polypeptide(L)'
;MRLLLSALLVSFSVTVFANEVKLNDPAPLFTVKTQTGADFDLKSRKGKWTVLYFYPKAGTPGCTKQACAFRDSIQKIRDLGAEVYGISTDTVEDQAKFHKEHHLNFDLLADADAKVTNLYGSKMPVVKISKRWTFIIDPELKIKNVLKDVDPAMDSERVATEIAKLQTPAKK
;
A
#
# COMPACT_ATOMS: atom_id res chain seq x y z
N MET A 1 -17.16 4.93 62.64
CA MET A 1 -15.81 4.90 62.04
C MET A 1 -15.97 4.27 60.68
N ARG A 2 -16.11 5.12 59.60
CA ARG A 2 -16.38 4.71 58.20
C ARG A 2 -15.02 4.65 57.48
N LEU A 3 -14.58 3.43 57.12
CA LEU A 3 -13.42 3.26 56.23
C LEU A 3 -13.85 3.54 54.78
N LEU A 4 -13.29 4.59 54.16
CA LEU A 4 -13.35 4.85 52.75
C LEU A 4 -12.28 4.02 52.03
N LEU A 5 -12.69 2.98 51.32
CA LEU A 5 -11.83 2.23 50.41
C LEU A 5 -11.73 3.03 49.07
N SER A 6 -10.63 3.72 48.86
CA SER A 6 -10.30 4.34 47.59
C SER A 6 -9.80 3.28 46.62
N ALA A 7 -10.64 2.91 45.63
CA ALA A 7 -10.22 2.04 44.54
C ALA A 7 -9.39 2.88 43.55
N LEU A 8 -8.10 2.55 43.46
CA LEU A 8 -7.15 3.13 42.48
C LEU A 8 -7.38 2.45 41.10
N LEU A 9 -8.07 3.12 40.21
CA LEU A 9 -8.24 2.71 38.81
C LEU A 9 -6.89 2.92 38.08
N VAL A 10 -6.11 1.83 37.94
CA VAL A 10 -4.92 1.85 37.07
C VAL A 10 -5.37 1.73 35.64
N SER A 11 -5.35 2.84 34.92
CA SER A 11 -5.64 2.90 33.48
C SER A 11 -4.44 2.33 32.71
N PHE A 12 -4.57 1.11 32.21
CA PHE A 12 -3.57 0.50 31.33
C PHE A 12 -3.71 1.11 29.95
N SER A 13 -2.89 2.09 29.62
CA SER A 13 -2.78 2.62 28.23
C SER A 13 -2.05 1.58 27.39
N VAL A 14 -2.80 0.84 26.58
CA VAL A 14 -2.22 -0.03 25.55
C VAL A 14 -1.69 0.87 24.44
N THR A 15 -0.39 1.14 24.44
CA THR A 15 0.31 1.74 23.30
C THR A 15 0.34 0.72 22.18
N VAL A 16 -0.57 0.86 21.21
CA VAL A 16 -0.51 0.12 19.95
C VAL A 16 0.66 0.68 19.16
N PHE A 17 1.83 0.05 19.30
CA PHE A 17 2.92 0.26 18.34
C PHE A 17 2.43 -0.29 17.01
N ALA A 18 2.42 0.54 15.96
CA ALA A 18 2.22 0.06 14.60
C ALA A 18 3.37 -0.92 14.31
N ASN A 19 3.07 -2.22 14.35
CA ASN A 19 4.04 -3.25 14.02
C ASN A 19 4.36 -3.11 12.52
N GLU A 20 5.64 -2.98 12.20
CA GLU A 20 6.08 -2.97 10.81
C GLU A 20 5.65 -4.27 10.14
N VAL A 21 4.97 -4.17 9.01
CA VAL A 21 4.49 -5.33 8.24
C VAL A 21 5.69 -6.16 7.74
N LYS A 22 5.67 -7.47 8.02
CA LYS A 22 6.76 -8.40 7.70
C LYS A 22 6.36 -9.39 6.61
N LEU A 23 7.35 -10.06 6.05
CA LEU A 23 7.13 -11.16 5.11
C LEU A 23 6.28 -12.27 5.73
N ASN A 24 5.30 -12.74 4.96
CA ASN A 24 4.32 -13.77 5.31
C ASN A 24 3.29 -13.37 6.36
N ASP A 25 3.33 -12.14 6.90
CA ASP A 25 2.23 -11.62 7.71
C ASP A 25 0.97 -11.50 6.85
N PRO A 26 -0.23 -11.64 7.45
CA PRO A 26 -1.46 -11.23 6.79
C PRO A 26 -1.37 -9.74 6.39
N ALA A 27 -1.73 -9.42 5.16
CA ALA A 27 -1.80 -8.03 4.72
C ALA A 27 -2.86 -7.29 5.55
N PRO A 28 -2.52 -6.16 6.19
CA PRO A 28 -3.48 -5.36 6.92
C PRO A 28 -4.64 -4.94 6.03
N LEU A 29 -5.86 -5.33 6.39
CA LEU A 29 -7.05 -5.02 5.60
C LEU A 29 -7.45 -3.56 5.79
N PHE A 30 -7.92 -2.94 4.71
CA PHE A 30 -8.38 -1.55 4.71
C PHE A 30 -9.41 -1.31 3.61
N THR A 31 -10.19 -0.23 3.78
CA THR A 31 -11.07 0.32 2.77
C THR A 31 -10.77 1.80 2.60
N VAL A 32 -10.60 2.26 1.36
CA VAL A 32 -10.38 3.67 0.99
C VAL A 32 -11.07 3.99 -0.33
N LYS A 33 -11.13 5.28 -0.69
CA LYS A 33 -11.64 5.70 -2.00
C LYS A 33 -10.59 5.56 -3.09
N THR A 34 -11.03 5.17 -4.28
CA THR A 34 -10.24 5.29 -5.52
C THR A 34 -10.26 6.74 -6.02
N GLN A 35 -9.48 7.04 -7.06
CA GLN A 35 -9.51 8.32 -7.78
C GLN A 35 -10.87 8.66 -8.39
N THR A 36 -11.77 7.67 -8.55
CA THR A 36 -13.13 7.89 -9.05
C THR A 36 -14.15 8.14 -7.93
N GLY A 37 -13.72 8.06 -6.65
CA GLY A 37 -14.59 8.13 -5.48
C GLY A 37 -15.29 6.80 -5.13
N ALA A 38 -15.06 5.73 -5.89
CA ALA A 38 -15.56 4.40 -5.57
C ALA A 38 -14.80 3.81 -4.36
N ASP A 39 -15.45 2.90 -3.64
CA ASP A 39 -14.79 2.19 -2.54
C ASP A 39 -13.86 1.08 -3.08
N PHE A 40 -12.65 1.05 -2.56
CA PHE A 40 -11.72 -0.07 -2.71
C PHE A 40 -11.60 -0.78 -1.35
N ASP A 41 -11.82 -2.08 -1.33
CA ASP A 41 -11.61 -2.95 -0.17
C ASP A 41 -10.55 -4.00 -0.52
N LEU A 42 -9.42 -4.02 0.20
CA LEU A 42 -8.36 -4.99 -0.03
C LEU A 42 -8.85 -6.44 0.14
N LYS A 43 -9.84 -6.69 1.00
CA LYS A 43 -10.43 -8.03 1.18
C LYS A 43 -11.02 -8.59 -0.12
N SER A 44 -11.53 -7.74 -1.01
CA SER A 44 -12.06 -8.14 -2.32
C SER A 44 -11.00 -8.68 -3.28
N ARG A 45 -9.71 -8.50 -2.94
CA ARG A 45 -8.58 -8.99 -3.73
C ARG A 45 -8.19 -10.43 -3.43
N LYS A 46 -8.85 -11.08 -2.47
CA LYS A 46 -8.62 -12.50 -2.18
C LYS A 46 -8.76 -13.35 -3.46
N GLY A 47 -7.81 -14.24 -3.68
CA GLY A 47 -7.72 -15.05 -4.90
C GLY A 47 -6.91 -14.41 -6.04
N LYS A 48 -6.36 -13.21 -5.86
CA LYS A 48 -5.60 -12.48 -6.89
C LYS A 48 -4.33 -11.88 -6.31
N TRP A 49 -3.24 -11.91 -7.06
CA TRP A 49 -2.03 -11.16 -6.72
C TRP A 49 -2.32 -9.67 -6.73
N THR A 50 -1.79 -8.95 -5.76
CA THR A 50 -2.02 -7.51 -5.61
C THR A 50 -0.72 -6.80 -5.32
N VAL A 51 -0.46 -5.72 -6.04
CA VAL A 51 0.66 -4.81 -5.82
C VAL A 51 0.12 -3.51 -5.25
N LEU A 52 0.61 -3.14 -4.07
CA LEU A 52 0.35 -1.83 -3.46
C LEU A 52 1.64 -1.02 -3.47
N TYR A 53 1.76 -0.03 -4.34
CA TYR A 53 2.90 0.88 -4.29
C TYR A 53 2.53 2.19 -3.60
N PHE A 54 3.22 2.47 -2.50
CA PHE A 54 3.10 3.71 -1.76
C PHE A 54 4.05 4.75 -2.34
N TYR A 55 3.57 5.97 -2.53
CA TYR A 55 4.37 7.06 -3.05
C TYR A 55 4.11 8.37 -2.30
N PRO A 56 5.12 9.28 -2.21
CA PRO A 56 5.03 10.48 -1.38
C PRO A 56 3.92 11.44 -1.75
N LYS A 57 3.82 11.82 -3.05
CA LYS A 57 2.87 12.86 -3.49
C LYS A 57 2.63 12.81 -4.99
N ALA A 58 1.35 12.87 -5.38
CA ALA A 58 0.91 12.99 -6.77
C ALA A 58 1.52 14.23 -7.47
N GLY A 59 1.81 14.09 -8.76
CA GLY A 59 2.35 15.17 -9.59
C GLY A 59 3.81 15.54 -9.36
N THR A 60 4.53 14.91 -8.42
CA THR A 60 5.97 15.13 -8.28
C THR A 60 6.78 14.32 -9.30
N PRO A 61 7.96 14.80 -9.77
CA PRO A 61 8.69 14.16 -10.87
C PRO A 61 8.97 12.66 -10.66
N GLY A 62 9.43 12.27 -9.46
CA GLY A 62 9.72 10.87 -9.15
C GLY A 62 8.46 9.99 -9.06
N CYS A 63 7.35 10.53 -8.54
CA CYS A 63 6.08 9.79 -8.45
C CYS A 63 5.43 9.65 -9.82
N THR A 64 5.51 10.69 -10.66
CA THR A 64 5.08 10.64 -12.07
C THR A 64 5.87 9.60 -12.84
N LYS A 65 7.20 9.57 -12.69
CA LYS A 65 8.05 8.57 -13.33
C LYS A 65 7.66 7.14 -12.95
N GLN A 66 7.40 6.89 -11.67
CA GLN A 66 6.98 5.56 -11.17
C GLN A 66 5.60 5.18 -11.71
N ALA A 67 4.62 6.08 -11.65
CA ALA A 67 3.27 5.82 -12.16
C ALA A 67 3.26 5.53 -13.67
N CYS A 68 4.02 6.30 -14.46
CA CYS A 68 4.17 6.06 -15.89
C CYS A 68 4.87 4.72 -16.18
N ALA A 69 5.90 4.34 -15.41
CA ALA A 69 6.56 3.04 -15.56
C ALA A 69 5.59 1.88 -15.29
N PHE A 70 4.73 1.97 -14.25
CA PHE A 70 3.67 0.99 -14.02
C PHE A 70 2.64 0.98 -15.16
N ARG A 71 2.17 2.15 -15.63
CA ARG A 71 1.24 2.25 -16.76
C ARG A 71 1.79 1.53 -17.99
N ASP A 72 3.03 1.78 -18.34
CA ASP A 72 3.66 1.25 -19.56
C ASP A 72 3.94 -0.26 -19.46
N SER A 73 4.17 -0.77 -18.24
CA SER A 73 4.46 -2.19 -17.97
C SER A 73 3.26 -2.99 -17.45
N ILE A 74 2.06 -2.38 -17.33
CA ILE A 74 0.92 -2.98 -16.63
C ILE A 74 0.52 -4.35 -17.19
N GLN A 75 0.63 -4.53 -18.51
CA GLN A 75 0.24 -5.79 -19.14
C GLN A 75 1.11 -6.96 -18.67
N LYS A 76 2.43 -6.76 -18.51
CA LYS A 76 3.32 -7.79 -17.96
C LYS A 76 2.89 -8.25 -16.57
N ILE A 77 2.43 -7.31 -15.73
CA ILE A 77 1.97 -7.61 -14.37
C ILE A 77 0.62 -8.32 -14.41
N ARG A 78 -0.29 -7.89 -15.29
CA ARG A 78 -1.60 -8.53 -15.49
C ARG A 78 -1.50 -9.94 -16.05
N ASP A 79 -0.55 -10.20 -16.94
CA ASP A 79 -0.28 -11.54 -17.49
C ASP A 79 0.18 -12.52 -16.40
N LEU A 80 0.73 -12.01 -15.29
CA LEU A 80 1.05 -12.78 -14.07
C LEU A 80 -0.15 -12.89 -13.10
N GLY A 81 -1.35 -12.47 -13.49
CA GLY A 81 -2.54 -12.51 -12.65
C GLY A 81 -2.55 -11.49 -11.51
N ALA A 82 -1.74 -10.45 -11.59
CA ALA A 82 -1.62 -9.40 -10.58
C ALA A 82 -2.24 -8.08 -11.06
N GLU A 83 -2.73 -7.28 -10.10
CA GLU A 83 -3.20 -5.92 -10.36
C GLU A 83 -2.45 -4.92 -9.47
N VAL A 84 -2.25 -3.71 -9.97
CA VAL A 84 -1.48 -2.64 -9.32
C VAL A 84 -2.41 -1.56 -8.78
N TYR A 85 -2.11 -1.07 -7.60
CA TYR A 85 -2.77 0.07 -6.96
C TYR A 85 -1.72 1.02 -6.40
N GLY A 86 -1.82 2.30 -6.76
CA GLY A 86 -0.97 3.34 -6.17
C GLY A 86 -1.65 3.96 -4.95
N ILE A 87 -0.91 4.18 -3.87
CA ILE A 87 -1.43 4.76 -2.63
C ILE A 87 -0.61 5.98 -2.24
N SER A 88 -1.27 7.09 -1.98
CA SER A 88 -0.67 8.27 -1.35
C SER A 88 -1.64 8.95 -0.41
N THR A 89 -1.16 9.92 0.34
CA THR A 89 -1.98 10.73 1.25
C THR A 89 -2.63 11.94 0.56
N ASP A 90 -2.68 11.92 -0.76
CA ASP A 90 -3.40 12.92 -1.55
C ASP A 90 -4.92 12.68 -1.49
N THR A 91 -5.70 13.71 -1.82
CA THR A 91 -7.17 13.63 -1.86
C THR A 91 -7.66 12.84 -3.08
N VAL A 92 -8.94 12.49 -3.10
CA VAL A 92 -9.57 11.86 -4.28
C VAL A 92 -9.44 12.75 -5.51
N GLU A 93 -9.62 14.07 -5.35
CA GLU A 93 -9.53 15.06 -6.41
C GLU A 93 -8.10 15.14 -6.99
N ASP A 94 -7.08 15.17 -6.12
CA ASP A 94 -5.67 15.18 -6.54
C ASP A 94 -5.30 13.89 -7.26
N GLN A 95 -5.76 12.74 -6.76
CA GLN A 95 -5.58 11.44 -7.41
C GLN A 95 -6.28 11.37 -8.78
N ALA A 96 -7.50 11.91 -8.88
CA ALA A 96 -8.24 11.95 -10.13
C ALA A 96 -7.53 12.82 -11.19
N LYS A 97 -7.03 13.98 -10.77
CA LYS A 97 -6.24 14.88 -11.62
C LYS A 97 -4.98 14.17 -12.10
N PHE A 98 -4.20 13.60 -11.20
CA PHE A 98 -2.95 12.90 -11.50
C PHE A 98 -3.18 11.70 -12.44
N HIS A 99 -4.21 10.88 -12.18
CA HIS A 99 -4.61 9.75 -13.02
C HIS A 99 -4.94 10.21 -14.45
N LYS A 100 -5.73 11.27 -14.59
CA LYS A 100 -6.15 11.81 -15.89
C LYS A 100 -4.97 12.42 -16.66
N GLU A 101 -4.15 13.27 -16.00
CA GLU A 101 -3.02 13.96 -16.63
C GLU A 101 -1.98 12.98 -17.21
N HIS A 102 -1.79 11.84 -16.55
CA HIS A 102 -0.80 10.86 -16.98
C HIS A 102 -1.40 9.62 -17.65
N HIS A 103 -2.71 9.64 -17.97
CA HIS A 103 -3.42 8.55 -18.64
C HIS A 103 -3.17 7.20 -17.98
N LEU A 104 -3.22 7.15 -16.64
CA LEU A 104 -2.96 5.93 -15.88
C LEU A 104 -4.08 4.92 -16.17
N ASN A 105 -3.73 3.64 -16.24
CA ASN A 105 -4.61 2.54 -16.60
C ASN A 105 -4.82 1.54 -15.45
N PHE A 106 -4.59 1.99 -14.22
CA PHE A 106 -4.81 1.29 -12.96
C PHE A 106 -5.28 2.27 -11.89
N ASP A 107 -5.91 1.77 -10.83
CA ASP A 107 -6.50 2.64 -9.81
C ASP A 107 -5.47 3.25 -8.86
N LEU A 108 -5.74 4.49 -8.48
CA LEU A 108 -5.05 5.21 -7.41
C LEU A 108 -5.96 5.28 -6.18
N LEU A 109 -5.39 5.06 -5.01
CA LEU A 109 -6.09 4.99 -3.74
C LEU A 109 -5.76 6.23 -2.88
N ALA A 110 -6.80 6.94 -2.43
CA ALA A 110 -6.68 8.16 -1.66
C ALA A 110 -6.70 7.84 -0.15
N ASP A 111 -5.53 7.91 0.50
CA ASP A 111 -5.36 7.73 1.94
C ASP A 111 -5.19 9.10 2.65
N ALA A 112 -6.13 10.02 2.41
CA ALA A 112 -6.01 11.42 2.81
C ALA A 112 -5.82 11.62 4.32
N ASP A 113 -6.19 10.70 5.16
CA ASP A 113 -5.95 10.71 6.61
C ASP A 113 -4.68 9.93 7.05
N ALA A 114 -3.96 9.35 6.10
CA ALA A 114 -2.73 8.56 6.30
C ALA A 114 -2.92 7.31 7.18
N LYS A 115 -4.13 6.77 7.27
CA LYS A 115 -4.41 5.57 8.07
C LYS A 115 -3.77 4.33 7.47
N VAL A 116 -3.94 4.11 6.16
CA VAL A 116 -3.36 2.96 5.45
C VAL A 116 -1.83 3.07 5.41
N THR A 117 -1.32 4.26 5.10
CA THR A 117 0.10 4.58 5.12
C THR A 117 0.75 4.28 6.48
N ASN A 118 0.04 4.60 7.58
CA ASN A 118 0.50 4.27 8.94
C ASN A 118 0.38 2.78 9.22
N LEU A 119 -0.70 2.12 8.81
CA LEU A 119 -0.99 0.70 9.00
C LEU A 119 0.08 -0.17 8.34
N TYR A 120 0.60 0.23 7.18
CA TYR A 120 1.68 -0.46 6.45
C TYR A 120 3.09 -0.01 6.87
N GLY A 121 3.22 0.88 7.85
CA GLY A 121 4.51 1.39 8.34
C GLY A 121 5.26 2.27 7.34
N SER A 122 4.60 2.64 6.23
CA SER A 122 5.20 3.48 5.18
C SER A 122 5.11 4.98 5.46
N LYS A 123 4.40 5.41 6.52
CA LYS A 123 4.30 6.82 6.90
C LYS A 123 5.66 7.39 7.30
N MET A 124 5.97 8.60 6.85
CA MET A 124 7.13 9.33 7.32
C MET A 124 6.90 9.89 8.74
N PRO A 125 7.93 9.95 9.60
CA PRO A 125 7.74 10.25 11.03
C PRO A 125 7.08 11.60 11.33
N VAL A 126 7.47 12.66 10.62
CA VAL A 126 7.10 14.05 10.97
C VAL A 126 6.00 14.60 10.06
N VAL A 127 5.93 14.13 8.83
CA VAL A 127 5.02 14.64 7.80
C VAL A 127 3.98 13.61 7.41
N LYS A 128 2.84 14.10 6.94
CA LYS A 128 1.73 13.26 6.50
C LYS A 128 1.91 12.86 5.03
N ILE A 129 3.02 12.17 4.73
CA ILE A 129 3.31 11.59 3.42
C ILE A 129 3.87 10.17 3.58
N SER A 130 3.79 9.39 2.52
CA SER A 130 4.34 8.03 2.49
C SER A 130 5.82 8.02 2.08
N LYS A 131 6.55 7.05 2.59
CA LYS A 131 7.80 6.56 1.97
C LYS A 131 7.44 5.89 0.64
N ARG A 132 8.43 5.75 -0.24
CA ARG A 132 8.28 5.01 -1.50
C ARG A 132 8.56 3.53 -1.24
N TRP A 133 7.51 2.78 -0.93
CA TRP A 133 7.57 1.34 -0.66
C TRP A 133 6.56 0.61 -1.51
N THR A 134 6.93 -0.59 -2.00
CA THR A 134 6.04 -1.44 -2.78
C THR A 134 5.86 -2.78 -2.09
N PHE A 135 4.61 -3.18 -1.89
CA PHE A 135 4.22 -4.45 -1.30
C PHE A 135 3.64 -5.38 -2.36
N ILE A 136 4.08 -6.63 -2.36
CA ILE A 136 3.50 -7.70 -3.18
C ILE A 136 2.72 -8.63 -2.25
N ILE A 137 1.44 -8.80 -2.55
CA ILE A 137 0.47 -9.56 -1.75
C ILE A 137 -0.03 -10.73 -2.57
N ASP A 138 -0.02 -11.94 -1.97
CA ASP A 138 -0.47 -13.17 -2.63
C ASP A 138 -2.00 -13.33 -2.61
N PRO A 139 -2.54 -14.34 -3.31
CA PRO A 139 -3.98 -14.63 -3.34
C PRO A 139 -4.60 -14.94 -1.97
N GLU A 140 -3.81 -15.37 -0.99
CA GLU A 140 -4.24 -15.61 0.39
C GLU A 140 -4.18 -14.34 1.25
N LEU A 141 -3.91 -13.18 0.65
CA LEU A 141 -3.73 -11.89 1.32
C LEU A 141 -2.56 -11.89 2.31
N LYS A 142 -1.44 -12.52 1.96
CA LYS A 142 -0.20 -12.48 2.72
C LYS A 142 0.84 -11.62 2.01
N ILE A 143 1.64 -10.89 2.77
CA ILE A 143 2.76 -10.10 2.27
C ILE A 143 3.87 -11.05 1.79
N LYS A 144 4.16 -11.04 0.51
CA LYS A 144 5.21 -11.91 -0.08
C LYS A 144 6.51 -11.16 -0.37
N ASN A 145 6.44 -9.86 -0.55
CA ASN A 145 7.63 -9.02 -0.65
C ASN A 145 7.34 -7.58 -0.20
N VAL A 146 8.36 -6.90 0.32
CA VAL A 146 8.34 -5.48 0.68
C VAL A 146 9.58 -4.83 0.08
N LEU A 147 9.41 -4.07 -0.99
CA LEU A 147 10.48 -3.33 -1.64
C LEU A 147 10.58 -1.95 -1.00
N LYS A 148 11.65 -1.68 -0.26
CA LYS A 148 11.86 -0.41 0.47
C LYS A 148 12.85 0.52 -0.22
N ASP A 149 13.75 -0.05 -1.01
CA ASP A 149 14.68 0.69 -1.87
C ASP A 149 14.15 0.65 -3.31
N VAL A 150 13.33 1.66 -3.63
CA VAL A 150 12.56 1.73 -4.88
C VAL A 150 13.12 2.81 -5.80
N ASP A 151 13.69 2.38 -6.94
CA ASP A 151 13.92 3.28 -8.07
C ASP A 151 12.59 3.50 -8.82
N PRO A 152 12.09 4.74 -8.93
CA PRO A 152 10.82 5.04 -9.60
C PRO A 152 10.73 4.53 -11.06
N ALA A 153 11.84 4.44 -11.78
CA ALA A 153 11.84 3.99 -13.16
C ALA A 153 11.81 2.47 -13.31
N MET A 154 12.33 1.75 -12.30
CA MET A 154 12.58 0.31 -12.37
C MET A 154 11.61 -0.51 -11.53
N ASP A 155 10.72 0.15 -10.75
CA ASP A 155 9.86 -0.53 -9.80
C ASP A 155 8.91 -1.53 -10.48
N SER A 156 8.28 -1.13 -11.58
CA SER A 156 7.34 -1.99 -12.32
C SER A 156 8.00 -3.26 -12.87
N GLU A 157 9.21 -3.17 -13.42
CA GLU A 157 9.97 -4.32 -13.93
C GLU A 157 10.43 -5.22 -12.78
N ARG A 158 10.88 -4.62 -11.68
CA ARG A 158 11.25 -5.36 -10.46
C ARG A 158 10.05 -6.11 -9.89
N VAL A 159 8.90 -5.47 -9.81
CA VAL A 159 7.65 -6.08 -9.34
C VAL A 159 7.26 -7.28 -10.22
N ALA A 160 7.25 -7.13 -11.54
CA ALA A 160 6.95 -8.24 -12.45
C ALA A 160 7.92 -9.42 -12.26
N THR A 161 9.22 -9.13 -12.12
CA THR A 161 10.25 -10.14 -11.87
C THR A 161 10.03 -10.87 -10.55
N GLU A 162 9.72 -10.14 -9.47
CA GLU A 162 9.50 -10.73 -8.15
C GLU A 162 8.22 -11.58 -8.12
N ILE A 163 7.13 -11.15 -8.75
CA ILE A 163 5.90 -11.96 -8.85
C ILE A 163 6.19 -13.26 -9.61
N ALA A 164 6.86 -13.21 -10.75
CA ALA A 164 7.22 -14.39 -11.53
C ALA A 164 8.05 -15.40 -10.70
N LYS A 165 9.02 -14.92 -9.92
CA LYS A 165 9.80 -15.78 -8.99
C LYS A 165 8.92 -16.41 -7.91
N LEU A 166 8.00 -15.62 -7.32
CA LEU A 166 7.12 -16.11 -6.25
C LEU A 166 6.10 -17.14 -6.73
N GLN A 167 5.75 -17.13 -8.01
CA GLN A 167 4.85 -18.10 -8.65
C GLN A 167 5.57 -19.37 -9.11
N THR A 168 6.90 -19.33 -9.20
CA THR A 168 7.68 -20.51 -9.59
C THR A 168 7.85 -21.41 -8.37
N PRO A 169 7.45 -22.70 -8.43
CA PRO A 169 7.68 -23.62 -7.32
C PRO A 169 9.18 -23.71 -7.00
N ALA A 170 9.52 -23.62 -5.71
CA ALA A 170 10.90 -23.91 -5.30
C ALA A 170 11.29 -25.31 -5.79
N LYS A 171 12.33 -25.41 -6.64
CA LYS A 171 12.89 -26.72 -6.97
C LYS A 171 13.32 -27.38 -5.67
N LYS A 172 12.65 -28.48 -5.35
CA LYS A 172 13.03 -29.36 -4.22
C LYS A 172 14.34 -30.06 -4.53
#